data_e4b1db00b9f52fc0aa8e07736620659c
#
_entry.id   e4b1db00b9f52fc0aa8e07736620659c
#
_cell.length_a   1.000
_cell.length_b   1.000
_cell.length_c   1.000
_cell.angle_alpha   90.00
_cell.angle_beta   90.00
_cell.angle_gamma   90.00
#
_symmetry.space_group_name_H-M   'P 1'
#
loop_
_entity.id
_entity.type
_entity.pdbx_description
1 polymer ?
#
loop_
_entity_poly.entity_id
_entity_poly.type
_entity_poly.pdbx_seq_one_letter_code
_entity_poly.pdbx_strand_id
1 'polypeptide(L)'
;MKKDVNSNGYIFLYATVLVVVVAVLLTATALWLQPFQGRNKKNEKRINILTAAGIPNVNAKNAALLFERHCTAEYLLDENGNPTEDETGLPLFVIDRQTSVIPMQGNGLWGPIWGYLAVAADGKTIVGVTFGHKSETPGLGGEITTEKFQDQFGGKQIMENGHVVPIEFDAITGATKTSNGVREMIDGTLEKYKGYLKKFAATGE
;
A
#
# COMPACT_ATOMS: atom_id res chain seq x y z
N MET A 1 -47.04 21.48 -35.09
CA MET A 1 -45.75 21.82 -35.68
C MET A 1 -44.76 20.65 -35.43
N LYS A 2 -44.31 19.96 -36.48
CA LYS A 2 -43.25 18.96 -36.36
C LYS A 2 -41.93 19.73 -36.02
N LYS A 3 -41.36 19.42 -34.83
CA LYS A 3 -40.03 19.95 -34.49
C LYS A 3 -39.02 19.43 -35.53
N ASP A 4 -38.29 20.32 -36.16
CA ASP A 4 -37.21 19.95 -37.06
C ASP A 4 -36.03 19.44 -36.22
N VAL A 5 -35.91 18.11 -36.11
CA VAL A 5 -34.86 17.42 -35.31
C VAL A 5 -33.45 17.65 -35.85
N ASN A 6 -33.32 18.17 -37.07
CA ASN A 6 -32.03 18.49 -37.70
C ASN A 6 -31.63 19.96 -37.52
N SER A 7 -32.45 20.78 -36.88
CA SER A 7 -32.05 22.14 -36.57
C SER A 7 -30.91 22.19 -35.58
N ASN A 8 -29.91 23.06 -35.80
CA ASN A 8 -28.76 23.24 -34.93
C ASN A 8 -29.20 23.49 -33.46
N GLY A 9 -30.27 24.29 -33.27
CA GLY A 9 -30.78 24.56 -31.93
C GLY A 9 -31.29 23.32 -31.19
N TYR A 10 -32.00 22.41 -31.91
CA TYR A 10 -32.45 21.15 -31.33
C TYR A 10 -31.29 20.21 -30.96
N ILE A 11 -30.28 20.11 -31.86
CA ILE A 11 -29.10 19.28 -31.64
C ILE A 11 -28.31 19.77 -30.41
N PHE A 12 -28.06 21.09 -30.30
CA PHE A 12 -27.41 21.66 -29.12
C PHE A 12 -28.18 21.43 -27.83
N LEU A 13 -29.49 21.67 -27.83
CA LEU A 13 -30.33 21.43 -26.65
C LEU A 13 -30.30 19.97 -26.25
N TYR A 14 -30.47 19.05 -27.19
CA TYR A 14 -30.41 17.60 -26.92
C TYR A 14 -29.08 17.17 -26.36
N ALA A 15 -27.97 17.60 -26.97
CA ALA A 15 -26.63 17.27 -26.49
C ALA A 15 -26.39 17.82 -25.07
N THR A 16 -26.80 19.07 -24.81
CA THR A 16 -26.66 19.68 -23.48
C THR A 16 -27.48 18.91 -22.42
N VAL A 17 -28.74 18.60 -22.70
CA VAL A 17 -29.58 17.83 -21.76
C VAL A 17 -28.98 16.46 -21.51
N LEU A 18 -28.49 15.77 -22.55
CA LEU A 18 -27.89 14.45 -22.42
C LEU A 18 -26.64 14.51 -21.55
N VAL A 19 -25.74 15.48 -21.77
CA VAL A 19 -24.52 15.67 -20.95
C VAL A 19 -24.88 15.96 -19.49
N VAL A 20 -25.86 16.85 -19.25
CA VAL A 20 -26.30 17.17 -17.88
C VAL A 20 -26.86 15.95 -17.17
N VAL A 21 -27.74 15.18 -17.83
CA VAL A 21 -28.32 13.96 -17.25
C VAL A 21 -27.24 12.94 -16.92
N VAL A 22 -26.32 12.69 -17.84
CA VAL A 22 -25.19 11.76 -17.60
C VAL A 22 -24.30 12.25 -16.44
N ALA A 23 -23.98 13.54 -16.41
CA ALA A 23 -23.15 14.11 -15.33
C ALA A 23 -23.84 13.96 -13.95
N VAL A 24 -25.14 14.24 -13.88
CA VAL A 24 -25.92 14.06 -12.63
C VAL A 24 -25.93 12.60 -12.18
N LEU A 25 -26.19 11.67 -13.09
CA LEU A 25 -26.23 10.24 -12.79
C LEU A 25 -24.87 9.71 -12.31
N LEU A 26 -23.78 10.09 -12.98
CA LEU A 26 -22.43 9.72 -12.60
C LEU A 26 -22.06 10.28 -11.22
N THR A 27 -22.37 11.56 -10.98
CA THR A 27 -22.09 12.20 -9.68
C THR A 27 -22.88 11.55 -8.55
N ALA A 28 -24.18 11.33 -8.75
CA ALA A 28 -25.03 10.67 -7.76
C ALA A 28 -24.50 9.26 -7.42
N THR A 29 -24.14 8.48 -8.44
CA THR A 29 -23.59 7.13 -8.26
C THR A 29 -22.25 7.18 -7.52
N ALA A 30 -21.35 8.10 -7.87
CA ALA A 30 -20.06 8.26 -7.21
C ALA A 30 -20.21 8.61 -5.73
N LEU A 31 -21.07 9.57 -5.39
CA LEU A 31 -21.35 9.96 -4.01
C LEU A 31 -21.98 8.81 -3.20
N TRP A 32 -22.87 8.05 -3.80
CA TRP A 32 -23.49 6.90 -3.14
C TRP A 32 -22.48 5.77 -2.86
N LEU A 33 -21.53 5.53 -3.77
CA LEU A 33 -20.48 4.51 -3.59
C LEU A 33 -19.33 4.93 -2.66
N GLN A 34 -19.12 6.22 -2.45
CA GLN A 34 -17.99 6.75 -1.66
C GLN A 34 -17.85 6.10 -0.26
N PRO A 35 -18.90 5.94 0.58
CA PRO A 35 -18.74 5.33 1.90
C PRO A 35 -18.35 3.84 1.83
N PHE A 36 -18.81 3.11 0.81
CA PHE A 36 -18.44 1.71 0.60
C PHE A 36 -16.96 1.60 0.20
N GLN A 37 -16.50 2.46 -0.70
CA GLN A 37 -15.08 2.52 -1.11
C GLN A 37 -14.17 2.87 0.08
N GLY A 38 -14.59 3.80 0.94
CA GLY A 38 -13.84 4.16 2.14
C GLY A 38 -13.67 3.00 3.11
N ARG A 39 -14.74 2.22 3.34
CA ARG A 39 -14.67 1.00 4.17
C ARG A 39 -13.77 -0.07 3.56
N ASN A 40 -13.88 -0.29 2.25
CA ASN A 40 -13.07 -1.29 1.54
C ASN A 40 -11.58 -0.93 1.62
N LYS A 41 -11.20 0.32 1.41
CA LYS A 41 -9.80 0.79 1.55
C LYS A 41 -9.27 0.58 2.97
N LYS A 42 -10.07 0.87 4.00
CA LYS A 42 -9.66 0.64 5.39
C LYS A 42 -9.46 -0.86 5.67
N ASN A 43 -10.35 -1.70 5.18
CA ASN A 43 -10.21 -3.14 5.35
C ASN A 43 -9.01 -3.70 4.57
N GLU A 44 -8.79 -3.26 3.34
CA GLU A 44 -7.62 -3.63 2.54
C GLU A 44 -6.32 -3.27 3.25
N LYS A 45 -6.22 -2.04 3.79
CA LYS A 45 -5.08 -1.62 4.61
C LYS A 45 -4.83 -2.57 5.78
N ARG A 46 -5.88 -2.93 6.54
CA ARG A 46 -5.79 -3.85 7.68
C ARG A 46 -5.35 -5.25 7.26
N ILE A 47 -5.93 -5.78 6.17
CA ILE A 47 -5.54 -7.07 5.61
C ILE A 47 -4.06 -7.06 5.28
N ASN A 48 -3.59 -6.08 4.52
CA ASN A 48 -2.21 -6.01 4.07
C ASN A 48 -1.22 -5.89 5.24
N ILE A 49 -1.52 -5.09 6.26
CA ILE A 49 -0.69 -4.97 7.48
C ILE A 49 -0.60 -6.31 8.21
N LEU A 50 -1.74 -6.94 8.46
CA LEU A 50 -1.78 -8.21 9.19
C LEU A 50 -1.13 -9.35 8.40
N THR A 51 -1.35 -9.40 7.09
CA THR A 51 -0.72 -10.41 6.21
C THR A 51 0.80 -10.23 6.17
N ALA A 52 1.30 -9.00 6.02
CA ALA A 52 2.73 -8.72 6.08
C ALA A 52 3.34 -9.17 7.43
N ALA A 53 2.62 -8.97 8.53
CA ALA A 53 3.03 -9.42 9.87
C ALA A 53 2.91 -10.94 10.09
N GLY A 54 2.46 -11.71 9.10
CA GLY A 54 2.36 -13.17 9.19
C GLY A 54 1.12 -13.67 9.94
N ILE A 55 0.11 -12.83 10.18
CA ILE A 55 -1.14 -13.28 10.83
C ILE A 55 -1.94 -14.15 9.86
N PRO A 56 -2.27 -15.39 10.23
CA PRO A 56 -2.94 -16.32 9.32
C PRO A 56 -4.44 -16.02 9.15
N ASN A 57 -5.01 -16.48 8.02
CA ASN A 57 -6.45 -16.48 7.77
C ASN A 57 -7.13 -15.10 7.80
N VAL A 58 -6.40 -14.04 7.47
CA VAL A 58 -6.95 -12.68 7.38
C VAL A 58 -7.81 -12.55 6.13
N ASN A 59 -9.01 -11.98 6.28
CA ASN A 59 -9.94 -11.72 5.17
C ASN A 59 -10.80 -10.48 5.45
N ALA A 60 -11.59 -10.05 4.46
CA ALA A 60 -12.42 -8.84 4.57
C ALA A 60 -13.46 -8.87 5.71
N LYS A 61 -13.86 -10.06 6.19
CA LYS A 61 -14.88 -10.20 7.26
C LYS A 61 -14.27 -10.08 8.65
N ASN A 62 -13.02 -10.53 8.83
CA ASN A 62 -12.37 -10.58 10.13
C ASN A 62 -11.24 -9.55 10.31
N ALA A 63 -10.82 -8.87 9.24
CA ALA A 63 -9.68 -7.95 9.29
C ALA A 63 -9.81 -6.85 10.34
N ALA A 64 -11.02 -6.31 10.54
CA ALA A 64 -11.24 -5.28 11.57
C ALA A 64 -11.00 -5.82 12.97
N LEU A 65 -11.59 -6.98 13.29
CA LEU A 65 -11.46 -7.64 14.59
C LEU A 65 -10.01 -8.08 14.85
N LEU A 66 -9.37 -8.69 13.85
CA LEU A 66 -7.97 -9.12 13.99
C LEU A 66 -7.03 -7.93 14.14
N PHE A 67 -7.28 -6.84 13.43
CA PHE A 67 -6.48 -5.64 13.57
C PHE A 67 -6.59 -5.03 14.98
N GLU A 68 -7.77 -4.90 15.54
CA GLU A 68 -7.98 -4.44 16.92
C GLU A 68 -7.32 -5.37 17.97
N ARG A 69 -7.25 -6.66 17.67
CA ARG A 69 -6.64 -7.64 18.56
C ARG A 69 -5.11 -7.62 18.53
N HIS A 70 -4.53 -7.51 17.35
CA HIS A 70 -3.09 -7.67 17.12
C HIS A 70 -2.33 -6.36 17.01
N CYS A 71 -2.97 -5.27 16.52
CA CYS A 71 -2.33 -3.97 16.43
C CYS A 71 -2.27 -3.34 17.84
N THR A 72 -1.12 -3.41 18.46
CA THR A 72 -0.91 -2.93 19.83
C THR A 72 -0.61 -1.45 19.90
N ALA A 73 -0.08 -0.85 18.83
CA ALA A 73 0.17 0.58 18.74
C ALA A 73 0.27 1.06 17.28
N GLU A 74 -0.08 2.31 17.06
CA GLU A 74 0.18 3.08 15.84
C GLU A 74 0.97 4.32 16.24
N TYR A 75 2.11 4.54 15.58
CA TYR A 75 2.96 5.70 15.83
C TYR A 75 3.18 6.52 14.57
N LEU A 76 3.45 7.80 14.75
CA LEU A 76 4.16 8.62 13.79
C LEU A 76 5.58 8.80 14.31
N LEU A 77 6.57 8.66 13.45
CA LEU A 77 7.98 8.77 13.80
C LEU A 77 8.60 10.01 13.17
N ASP A 78 9.50 10.66 13.90
CA ASP A 78 10.39 11.69 13.37
C ASP A 78 11.52 11.07 12.52
N GLU A 79 12.36 11.92 11.93
CA GLU A 79 13.52 11.50 11.12
C GLU A 79 14.55 10.68 11.93
N ASN A 80 14.57 10.83 13.26
CA ASN A 80 15.43 10.09 14.18
C ASN A 80 14.80 8.78 14.66
N GLY A 81 13.57 8.48 14.22
CA GLY A 81 12.82 7.29 14.61
C GLY A 81 12.27 7.35 16.03
N ASN A 82 11.99 8.55 16.57
CA ASN A 82 11.25 8.70 17.81
C ASN A 82 9.77 8.95 17.52
N PRO A 83 8.85 8.50 18.40
CA PRO A 83 7.45 8.86 18.32
C PRO A 83 7.28 10.38 18.33
N THR A 84 6.42 10.88 17.46
CA THR A 84 6.09 12.31 17.33
C THR A 84 4.58 12.49 17.19
N GLU A 85 4.07 13.66 17.57
CA GLU A 85 2.68 14.07 17.32
C GLU A 85 2.54 14.85 16.01
N ASP A 86 3.65 15.06 15.28
CA ASP A 86 3.61 15.74 13.98
C ASP A 86 2.90 14.85 12.95
N GLU A 87 1.82 15.38 12.34
CA GLU A 87 1.04 14.68 11.31
C GLU A 87 1.85 14.33 10.04
N THR A 88 3.00 14.97 9.84
CA THR A 88 3.93 14.68 8.74
C THR A 88 4.89 13.54 9.04
N GLY A 89 4.85 12.98 10.25
CA GLY A 89 5.69 11.89 10.70
C GLY A 89 5.50 10.61 9.88
N LEU A 90 6.50 9.72 9.96
CA LEU A 90 6.51 8.42 9.28
C LEU A 90 5.60 7.43 10.03
N PRO A 91 4.56 6.89 9.40
CA PRO A 91 3.62 6.00 10.07
C PRO A 91 4.21 4.62 10.35
N LEU A 92 3.98 4.09 11.54
CA LEU A 92 4.42 2.77 11.97
C LEU A 92 3.29 2.04 12.70
N PHE A 93 3.12 0.75 12.40
CA PHE A 93 2.18 -0.13 13.09
C PHE A 93 2.96 -1.19 13.87
N VAL A 94 2.58 -1.41 15.11
CA VAL A 94 3.19 -2.46 15.96
C VAL A 94 2.19 -3.59 16.15
N ILE A 95 2.55 -4.78 15.70
CA ILE A 95 1.73 -5.99 15.79
C ILE A 95 2.30 -6.91 16.88
N ASP A 96 1.44 -7.33 17.79
CA ASP A 96 1.75 -8.24 18.93
C ASP A 96 2.97 -7.80 19.75
N ARG A 97 3.27 -6.49 19.79
CA ARG A 97 4.44 -5.88 20.47
C ARG A 97 5.81 -6.35 19.99
N GLN A 98 5.87 -7.09 18.88
CA GLN A 98 7.10 -7.72 18.38
C GLN A 98 7.40 -7.40 16.91
N THR A 99 6.39 -7.14 16.11
CA THR A 99 6.55 -6.91 14.69
C THR A 99 6.21 -5.47 14.34
N SER A 100 7.16 -4.79 13.72
CA SER A 100 6.98 -3.43 13.22
C SER A 100 6.58 -3.46 11.76
N VAL A 101 5.44 -2.91 11.40
CA VAL A 101 4.95 -2.86 10.01
C VAL A 101 5.07 -1.46 9.47
N ILE A 102 5.85 -1.32 8.43
CA ILE A 102 6.23 -0.06 7.77
C ILE A 102 5.48 0.04 6.44
N PRO A 103 4.65 1.07 6.22
CA PRO A 103 4.03 1.30 4.93
C PRO A 103 5.06 1.84 3.92
N MET A 104 4.96 1.34 2.69
CA MET A 104 5.82 1.69 1.57
C MET A 104 5.01 2.30 0.43
N GLN A 105 5.58 3.26 -0.28
CA GLN A 105 5.00 3.86 -1.49
C GLN A 105 6.09 4.10 -2.52
N GLY A 106 5.78 3.79 -3.78
CA GLY A 106 6.69 3.95 -4.91
C GLY A 106 5.95 4.05 -6.23
N ASN A 107 6.71 3.97 -7.32
CA ASN A 107 6.17 4.00 -8.67
C ASN A 107 6.58 2.72 -9.41
N GLY A 108 5.59 2.09 -10.04
CA GLY A 108 5.81 1.03 -11.01
C GLY A 108 5.98 1.57 -12.43
N LEU A 109 5.70 0.74 -13.43
CA LEU A 109 5.74 1.16 -14.83
C LEU A 109 4.54 2.03 -15.22
N TRP A 110 3.33 1.63 -14.81
CA TRP A 110 2.08 2.27 -15.23
C TRP A 110 1.40 3.11 -14.15
N GLY A 111 1.93 3.12 -12.96
CA GLY A 111 1.35 3.92 -11.89
C GLY A 111 1.93 3.64 -10.52
N PRO A 112 1.30 4.19 -9.47
CA PRO A 112 1.77 3.99 -8.12
C PRO A 112 1.66 2.52 -7.71
N ILE A 113 2.69 2.08 -6.99
CA ILE A 113 2.75 0.84 -6.24
C ILE A 113 2.90 1.16 -4.75
N TRP A 114 2.42 0.28 -3.90
CA TRP A 114 2.53 0.43 -2.45
C TRP A 114 2.71 -0.93 -1.80
N GLY A 115 2.98 -0.93 -0.53
CA GLY A 115 3.10 -2.16 0.23
C GLY A 115 3.27 -1.92 1.71
N TYR A 116 3.44 -3.02 2.43
CA TYR A 116 3.76 -3.05 3.85
C TYR A 116 4.90 -4.01 4.07
N LEU A 117 5.93 -3.55 4.77
CA LEU A 117 7.10 -4.33 5.15
C LEU A 117 7.03 -4.59 6.65
N ALA A 118 6.92 -5.84 7.03
CA ALA A 118 6.95 -6.26 8.43
C ALA A 118 8.37 -6.66 8.84
N VAL A 119 8.86 -6.06 9.91
CA VAL A 119 10.20 -6.27 10.47
C VAL A 119 10.05 -6.86 11.86
N ALA A 120 10.81 -7.90 12.17
CA ALA A 120 10.83 -8.55 13.47
C ALA A 120 11.34 -7.61 14.59
N ALA A 121 11.21 -8.04 15.83
CA ALA A 121 11.65 -7.29 17.00
C ALA A 121 13.15 -6.98 17.01
N ASP A 122 13.94 -7.72 16.24
CA ASP A 122 15.38 -7.50 16.10
C ASP A 122 15.73 -6.26 15.26
N GLY A 123 14.75 -5.63 14.60
CA GLY A 123 14.94 -4.51 13.69
C GLY A 123 15.74 -4.83 12.43
N LYS A 124 15.98 -6.10 12.14
CA LYS A 124 16.88 -6.56 11.06
C LYS A 124 16.20 -7.53 10.09
N THR A 125 15.32 -8.40 10.59
CA THR A 125 14.76 -9.52 9.82
C THR A 125 13.37 -9.18 9.29
N ILE A 126 13.14 -9.39 8.00
CA ILE A 126 11.81 -9.29 7.40
C ILE A 126 10.96 -10.47 7.85
N VAL A 127 9.81 -10.20 8.43
CA VAL A 127 8.76 -11.21 8.72
C VAL A 127 8.00 -11.55 7.45
N GLY A 128 7.58 -10.53 6.70
CA GLY A 128 6.89 -10.66 5.44
C GLY A 128 6.63 -9.31 4.80
N VAL A 129 6.12 -9.34 3.58
CA VAL A 129 5.74 -8.14 2.83
C VAL A 129 4.39 -8.33 2.16
N THR A 130 3.72 -7.23 1.87
CA THR A 130 2.61 -7.21 0.92
C THR A 130 2.83 -6.08 -0.07
N PHE A 131 2.43 -6.30 -1.33
CA PHE A 131 2.45 -5.28 -2.35
C PHE A 131 1.09 -5.11 -2.99
N GLY A 132 0.83 -3.89 -3.46
CA GLY A 132 -0.34 -3.52 -4.24
C GLY A 132 0.05 -2.58 -5.37
N HIS A 133 -0.80 -2.49 -6.37
CA HIS A 133 -0.61 -1.59 -7.51
C HIS A 133 -1.94 -1.00 -7.98
N LYS A 134 -1.88 0.10 -8.70
CA LYS A 134 -3.10 0.71 -9.27
C LYS A 134 -3.40 0.21 -10.68
N SER A 135 -2.39 0.06 -11.51
CA SER A 135 -2.57 -0.10 -12.97
C SER A 135 -1.50 -0.93 -13.66
N GLU A 136 -0.73 -1.73 -12.92
CA GLU A 136 0.24 -2.63 -13.53
C GLU A 136 -0.47 -3.74 -14.33
N THR A 137 0.18 -4.24 -15.36
CA THR A 137 -0.40 -5.24 -16.27
C THR A 137 -0.48 -6.61 -15.59
N PRO A 138 -1.67 -7.26 -15.55
CA PRO A 138 -1.81 -8.65 -15.08
C PRO A 138 -0.88 -9.61 -15.84
N GLY A 139 -0.30 -10.58 -15.14
CA GLY A 139 0.68 -11.53 -15.69
C GLY A 139 2.07 -10.91 -15.95
N LEU A 140 2.27 -9.62 -15.68
CA LEU A 140 3.53 -8.90 -15.75
C LEU A 140 3.75 -8.13 -14.44
N GLY A 141 3.77 -6.80 -14.46
CA GLY A 141 3.97 -5.98 -13.26
C GLY A 141 2.97 -6.23 -12.14
N GLY A 142 1.73 -6.66 -12.46
CA GLY A 142 0.72 -7.04 -11.48
C GLY A 142 1.10 -8.25 -10.60
N GLU A 143 2.05 -9.08 -11.04
CA GLU A 143 2.52 -10.25 -10.29
C GLU A 143 3.23 -9.91 -8.97
N ILE A 144 3.56 -8.63 -8.73
CA ILE A 144 4.07 -8.18 -7.43
C ILE A 144 3.12 -8.48 -6.27
N THR A 145 1.81 -8.64 -6.56
CA THR A 145 0.79 -8.94 -5.54
C THR A 145 0.65 -10.42 -5.23
N THR A 146 1.34 -11.31 -5.95
CA THR A 146 1.24 -12.75 -5.75
C THR A 146 2.09 -13.22 -4.57
N GLU A 147 1.62 -14.25 -3.86
CA GLU A 147 2.37 -14.90 -2.79
C GLU A 147 3.76 -15.33 -3.26
N LYS A 148 3.84 -15.95 -4.47
CA LYS A 148 5.10 -16.39 -5.06
C LYS A 148 6.16 -15.28 -5.14
N PHE A 149 5.75 -14.03 -5.45
CA PHE A 149 6.67 -12.91 -5.49
C PHE A 149 7.00 -12.41 -4.09
N GLN A 150 6.00 -12.31 -3.22
CA GLN A 150 6.12 -11.77 -1.86
C GLN A 150 6.92 -12.71 -0.93
N ASP A 151 6.81 -14.01 -1.11
CA ASP A 151 7.53 -15.01 -0.30
C ASP A 151 9.05 -14.93 -0.42
N GLN A 152 9.57 -14.28 -1.48
CA GLN A 152 11.00 -14.08 -1.64
C GLN A 152 11.63 -13.18 -0.55
N PHE A 153 10.84 -12.40 0.17
CA PHE A 153 11.33 -11.39 1.11
C PHE A 153 11.42 -11.89 2.55
N GLY A 154 10.58 -12.84 2.94
CA GLY A 154 10.57 -13.39 4.29
C GLY A 154 11.92 -13.97 4.72
N GLY A 155 12.36 -13.64 5.94
CA GLY A 155 13.64 -14.09 6.51
C GLY A 155 14.88 -13.33 6.02
N LYS A 156 14.75 -12.41 5.06
CA LYS A 156 15.89 -11.60 4.59
C LYS A 156 16.25 -10.53 5.61
N GLN A 157 17.55 -10.19 5.62
CA GLN A 157 18.09 -9.14 6.47
C GLN A 157 18.05 -7.79 5.74
N ILE A 158 17.63 -6.75 6.44
CA ILE A 158 17.58 -5.37 5.95
C ILE A 158 18.64 -4.48 6.60
N MET A 159 19.29 -4.97 7.66
CA MET A 159 20.30 -4.24 8.41
C MET A 159 21.50 -5.15 8.67
N GLU A 160 22.71 -4.65 8.39
CA GLU A 160 23.97 -5.29 8.71
C GLU A 160 24.96 -4.25 9.26
N ASN A 161 25.61 -4.53 10.37
CA ASN A 161 26.57 -3.62 11.02
C ASN A 161 26.03 -2.19 11.23
N GLY A 162 24.74 -2.05 11.52
CA GLY A 162 24.07 -0.75 11.70
C GLY A 162 23.79 0.04 10.42
N HIS A 163 23.94 -0.58 9.26
CA HIS A 163 23.63 0.00 7.96
C HIS A 163 22.49 -0.75 7.26
N VAL A 164 21.67 -0.03 6.53
CA VAL A 164 20.68 -0.61 5.63
C VAL A 164 21.42 -1.34 4.50
N VAL A 165 21.00 -2.58 4.22
CA VAL A 165 21.54 -3.38 3.12
C VAL A 165 20.47 -3.59 2.05
N PRO A 166 20.86 -3.58 0.76
CA PRO A 166 19.95 -3.84 -0.35
C PRO A 166 19.35 -5.24 -0.26
N ILE A 167 18.07 -5.37 -0.60
CA ILE A 167 17.40 -6.66 -0.64
C ILE A 167 17.46 -7.22 -2.07
N GLU A 168 18.07 -8.37 -2.22
CA GLU A 168 18.08 -9.09 -3.49
C GLU A 168 16.83 -9.96 -3.62
N PHE A 169 16.19 -9.91 -4.78
CA PHE A 169 15.04 -10.74 -5.16
C PHE A 169 15.00 -10.92 -6.67
N ASP A 170 14.35 -11.98 -7.12
CA ASP A 170 14.18 -12.28 -8.54
C ASP A 170 13.13 -11.36 -9.16
N ALA A 171 13.55 -10.63 -10.20
CA ALA A 171 12.66 -9.76 -10.94
C ALA A 171 11.63 -10.59 -11.74
N ILE A 172 10.43 -10.02 -11.88
CA ILE A 172 9.39 -10.63 -12.71
C ILE A 172 9.79 -10.55 -14.17
N THR A 173 9.83 -11.69 -14.86
CA THR A 173 10.15 -11.79 -16.28
C THR A 173 9.19 -10.92 -17.10
N GLY A 174 9.74 -10.03 -17.93
CA GLY A 174 8.96 -9.09 -18.74
C GLY A 174 8.44 -7.86 -17.97
N ALA A 175 8.69 -7.73 -16.67
CA ALA A 175 8.28 -6.60 -15.82
C ALA A 175 9.44 -5.95 -15.06
N THR A 176 10.60 -5.83 -15.69
CA THR A 176 11.83 -5.28 -15.09
C THR A 176 11.63 -3.87 -14.51
N LYS A 177 10.85 -3.02 -15.17
CA LYS A 177 10.58 -1.66 -14.68
C LYS A 177 9.80 -1.67 -13.36
N THR A 178 8.76 -2.48 -13.25
CA THR A 178 7.97 -2.62 -12.03
C THR A 178 8.81 -3.25 -10.93
N SER A 179 9.62 -4.27 -11.23
CA SER A 179 10.54 -4.89 -10.26
C SER A 179 11.58 -3.89 -9.74
N ASN A 180 12.13 -3.03 -10.61
CA ASN A 180 13.01 -1.95 -10.18
C ASN A 180 12.28 -0.94 -9.29
N GLY A 181 11.03 -0.60 -9.63
CA GLY A 181 10.18 0.26 -8.79
C GLY A 181 9.94 -0.32 -7.39
N VAL A 182 9.77 -1.64 -7.27
CA VAL A 182 9.71 -2.32 -5.96
C VAL A 182 11.02 -2.17 -5.20
N ARG A 183 12.18 -2.37 -5.86
CA ARG A 183 13.50 -2.18 -5.23
C ARG A 183 13.68 -0.76 -4.71
N GLU A 184 13.46 0.23 -5.58
CA GLU A 184 13.57 1.65 -5.21
C GLU A 184 12.60 2.03 -4.07
N MET A 185 11.39 1.47 -4.07
CA MET A 185 10.40 1.68 -3.02
C MET A 185 10.89 1.13 -1.67
N ILE A 186 11.42 -0.07 -1.64
CA ILE A 186 11.95 -0.70 -0.42
C ILE A 186 13.17 0.07 0.08
N ASP A 187 14.18 0.29 -0.76
CA ASP A 187 15.42 0.96 -0.39
C ASP A 187 15.15 2.38 0.13
N GLY A 188 14.31 3.14 -0.59
CA GLY A 188 13.93 4.48 -0.18
C GLY A 188 13.11 4.51 1.12
N THR A 189 12.33 3.48 1.40
CA THR A 189 11.58 3.35 2.66
C THR A 189 12.54 3.01 3.80
N LEU A 190 13.40 2.02 3.64
CA LEU A 190 14.35 1.61 4.67
C LEU A 190 15.29 2.75 5.07
N GLU A 191 15.72 3.56 4.09
CA GLU A 191 16.55 4.74 4.38
C GLU A 191 15.81 5.78 5.25
N LYS A 192 14.52 6.00 5.01
CA LYS A 192 13.69 6.90 5.85
C LYS A 192 13.53 6.37 7.27
N TYR A 193 13.39 5.05 7.43
CA TYR A 193 13.17 4.41 8.73
C TYR A 193 14.47 3.97 9.42
N LYS A 194 15.65 4.23 8.85
CA LYS A 194 16.93 3.78 9.41
C LYS A 194 17.18 4.21 10.86
N GLY A 195 16.72 5.42 11.23
CA GLY A 195 16.81 5.89 12.62
C GLY A 195 16.07 5.01 13.62
N TYR A 196 14.86 4.59 13.23
CA TYR A 196 14.05 3.65 14.00
C TYR A 196 14.69 2.26 14.05
N LEU A 197 15.04 1.70 12.89
CA LEU A 197 15.60 0.34 12.76
C LEU A 197 16.90 0.18 13.55
N LYS A 198 17.79 1.17 13.54
CA LYS A 198 19.05 1.16 14.32
C LYS A 198 18.81 1.01 15.82
N LYS A 199 17.76 1.61 16.38
CA LYS A 199 17.48 1.51 17.82
C LYS A 199 17.15 0.09 18.25
N PHE A 200 16.39 -0.63 17.41
CA PHE A 200 16.04 -2.03 17.69
C PHE A 200 17.18 -2.97 17.38
N ALA A 201 17.94 -2.70 16.33
CA ALA A 201 19.13 -3.48 16.00
C ALA A 201 20.24 -3.43 17.09
N ALA A 202 20.28 -2.34 17.86
CA ALA A 202 21.22 -2.17 18.96
C ALA A 202 20.77 -2.79 20.30
N THR A 203 19.45 -3.06 20.45
CA THR A 203 18.87 -3.58 21.70
C THR A 203 18.79 -5.11 21.71
N GLY A 204 19.06 -5.76 20.59
CA GLY A 204 19.00 -7.22 20.38
C GLY A 204 20.35 -7.94 20.45
N GLU A 205 21.41 -7.32 21.04
CA GLU A 205 22.69 -7.96 21.40
C GLU A 205 22.73 -8.33 22.87
#